data_2a97fdfe7fb33a3de616accc2f313866
#
_entry.id   2a97fdfe7fb33a3de616accc2f313866
#
_cell.length_a   1.000
_cell.length_b   1.000
_cell.length_c   1.000
_cell.angle_alpha   90.00
_cell.angle_beta   90.00
_cell.angle_gamma   90.00
#
_symmetry.space_group_name_H-M   'P 1'
#
loop_
_entity.id
_entity.type
_entity.pdbx_description
1 polymer ?
#
loop_
_entity_poly.entity_id
_entity_poly.type
_entity_poly.pdbx_seq_one_letter_code
_entity_poly.pdbx_strand_id
1 'polypeptide(L)'
;MLYDLLQGRFFKEMMKMYKFSERSKSKLETVDIRLQNLMNVAIKESPYDFSITEGIRTMKRQIELVAQGKSKTLKSYHLKGKAVDIAVWIDGKITWDFKYYKEVADCIKRVARKLGYIITWGGDWKTFKDGPHFQIED
;
A
#
# COMPACT_ATOMS: atom_id res chain seq x y z
N MET A 1 23.32 -31.65 4.50
CA MET A 1 22.85 -31.42 3.12
C MET A 1 21.46 -30.82 3.09
N LEU A 2 20.44 -31.57 3.48
CA LEU A 2 19.07 -31.01 3.52
C LEU A 2 18.94 -29.82 4.45
N TYR A 3 19.57 -29.91 5.62
CA TYR A 3 19.60 -28.81 6.59
C TYR A 3 20.19 -27.52 6.00
N ASP A 4 21.30 -27.64 5.29
CA ASP A 4 21.96 -26.49 4.66
C ASP A 4 21.10 -25.89 3.55
N LEU A 5 20.40 -26.71 2.79
CA LEU A 5 19.48 -26.25 1.76
C LEU A 5 18.30 -25.49 2.38
N LEU A 6 17.74 -26.00 3.47
CA LEU A 6 16.64 -25.36 4.20
C LEU A 6 17.09 -24.03 4.84
N GLN A 7 18.29 -24.00 5.42
CA GLN A 7 18.87 -22.78 5.99
C GLN A 7 19.11 -21.73 4.91
N GLY A 8 19.64 -22.14 3.77
CA GLY A 8 19.86 -21.24 2.64
C GLY A 8 18.57 -20.68 2.09
N ARG A 9 17.52 -21.50 1.98
CA ARG A 9 16.19 -21.05 1.54
C ARG A 9 15.60 -20.05 2.54
N PHE A 10 15.63 -20.36 3.82
CA PHE A 10 15.14 -19.48 4.90
C PHE A 10 15.86 -18.13 4.87
N PHE A 11 17.20 -18.15 4.75
CA PHE A 11 18.00 -16.93 4.67
C PHE A 11 17.63 -16.10 3.45
N LYS A 12 17.46 -16.73 2.28
CA LYS A 12 17.04 -16.02 1.06
C LYS A 12 15.67 -15.36 1.22
N GLU A 13 14.73 -16.04 1.86
CA GLU A 13 13.39 -15.48 2.09
C GLU A 13 13.44 -14.32 3.08
N MET A 14 14.23 -14.40 4.13
CA MET A 14 14.46 -13.29 5.05
C MET A 14 15.07 -12.08 4.35
N MET A 15 16.02 -12.32 3.44
CA MET A 15 16.66 -11.25 2.67
C MET A 15 15.73 -10.57 1.67
N LYS A 16 14.61 -11.23 1.32
CA LYS A 16 13.57 -10.66 0.45
C LYS A 16 12.54 -9.83 1.20
N MET A 17 12.64 -9.75 2.54
CA MET A 17 11.73 -8.91 3.31
C MET A 17 12.04 -7.44 3.05
N TYR A 18 11.03 -6.74 2.60
CA TYR A 18 11.14 -5.33 2.28
C TYR A 18 10.91 -4.46 3.52
N LYS A 19 11.43 -3.24 3.47
CA LYS A 19 11.30 -2.27 4.55
C LYS A 19 10.92 -0.92 3.97
N PHE A 20 10.12 -0.17 4.69
CA PHE A 20 9.81 1.20 4.30
C PHE A 20 11.03 2.12 4.52
N SER A 21 11.25 3.02 3.57
CA SER A 21 12.19 4.13 3.72
C SER A 21 11.65 5.13 4.76
N GLU A 22 12.51 6.03 5.22
CA GLU A 22 12.09 7.11 6.13
C GLU A 22 11.00 7.98 5.50
N ARG A 23 11.07 8.20 4.18
CA ARG A 23 10.05 8.97 3.45
C ARG A 23 8.69 8.27 3.49
N SER A 24 8.65 6.95 3.26
CA SER A 24 7.40 6.17 3.37
C SER A 24 6.85 6.17 4.78
N LYS A 25 7.71 5.97 5.79
CA LYS A 25 7.32 6.01 7.20
C LYS A 25 6.71 7.34 7.57
N SER A 26 7.32 8.43 7.17
CA SER A 26 6.86 9.79 7.42
C SER A 26 5.44 10.03 6.89
N LYS A 27 5.14 9.52 5.69
CA LYS A 27 3.80 9.60 5.12
C LYS A 27 2.81 8.69 5.83
N LEU A 28 3.24 7.49 6.18
CA LEU A 28 2.40 6.51 6.88
C LEU A 28 2.00 6.98 8.29
N GLU A 29 2.86 7.73 8.96
CA GLU A 29 2.58 8.29 10.29
C GLU A 29 1.43 9.29 10.31
N THR A 30 1.01 9.79 9.15
CA THR A 30 -0.06 10.79 9.05
C THR A 30 -1.46 10.19 9.03
N VAL A 31 -1.60 8.87 8.92
CA VAL A 31 -2.89 8.21 8.73
C VAL A 31 -3.34 7.43 9.96
N ASP A 32 -4.57 6.95 9.91
CA ASP A 32 -5.19 6.10 10.93
C ASP A 32 -4.24 4.97 11.37
N ILE A 33 -4.17 4.71 12.66
CA ILE A 33 -3.25 3.72 13.24
C ILE A 33 -3.48 2.32 12.64
N ARG A 34 -4.71 1.99 12.26
CA ARG A 34 -5.02 0.69 11.64
C ARG A 34 -4.32 0.55 10.29
N LEU A 35 -4.27 1.63 9.49
CA LEU A 35 -3.53 1.63 8.23
C LEU A 35 -2.02 1.53 8.48
N GLN A 36 -1.51 2.19 9.50
CA GLN A 36 -0.11 2.08 9.88
C GLN A 36 0.25 0.63 10.22
N ASN A 37 -0.55 -0.02 11.08
CA ASN A 37 -0.33 -1.40 11.48
C ASN A 37 -0.41 -2.35 10.27
N LEU A 38 -1.42 -2.16 9.44
CA LEU A 38 -1.65 -2.96 8.23
C LEU A 38 -0.44 -2.91 7.29
N MET A 39 0.00 -1.71 6.94
CA MET A 39 1.09 -1.54 5.98
C MET A 39 2.43 -2.00 6.53
N ASN A 40 2.68 -1.79 7.82
CA ASN A 40 3.91 -2.25 8.47
C ASN A 40 4.03 -3.78 8.50
N VAL A 41 2.92 -4.50 8.61
CA VAL A 41 2.92 -5.96 8.51
C VAL A 41 3.00 -6.38 7.04
N ALA A 42 2.19 -5.76 6.19
CA ALA A 42 2.11 -6.14 4.77
C ALA A 42 3.43 -5.99 4.02
N ILE A 43 4.23 -4.95 4.31
CA ILE A 43 5.51 -4.76 3.62
C ILE A 43 6.47 -5.93 3.84
N LYS A 44 6.39 -6.58 4.99
CA LYS A 44 7.24 -7.73 5.32
C LYS A 44 6.82 -8.99 4.57
N GLU A 45 5.54 -9.11 4.22
CA GLU A 45 4.97 -10.28 3.55
C GLU A 45 4.74 -10.06 2.06
N SER A 46 4.95 -8.85 1.57
CA SER A 46 4.64 -8.48 0.19
C SER A 46 5.51 -9.22 -0.83
N PRO A 47 4.92 -9.65 -1.96
CA PRO A 47 5.70 -10.28 -3.04
C PRO A 47 6.62 -9.30 -3.77
N TYR A 48 6.35 -8.00 -3.68
CA TYR A 48 7.14 -6.94 -4.30
C TYR A 48 7.35 -5.81 -3.33
N ASP A 49 8.45 -5.07 -3.50
CA ASP A 49 8.67 -3.86 -2.73
C ASP A 49 7.64 -2.80 -3.10
N PHE A 50 7.18 -2.04 -2.12
CA PHE A 50 6.33 -0.89 -2.38
C PHE A 50 6.62 0.23 -1.37
N SER A 51 6.39 1.44 -1.80
CA SER A 51 6.54 2.63 -0.97
C SER A 51 5.18 3.28 -0.72
N ILE A 52 5.08 4.05 0.36
CA ILE A 52 3.91 4.88 0.63
C ILE A 52 4.18 6.23 -0.02
N THR A 53 3.37 6.59 -1.00
CA THR A 53 3.54 7.83 -1.75
C THR A 53 2.66 8.96 -1.23
N GLU A 54 1.54 8.62 -0.60
CA GLU A 54 0.64 9.61 -0.03
C GLU A 54 -0.10 9.05 1.17
N GLY A 55 -0.20 9.85 2.23
CA GLY A 55 -1.02 9.60 3.40
C GLY A 55 -2.13 10.63 3.49
N ILE A 56 -2.15 11.46 4.56
CA ILE A 56 -3.15 12.52 4.70
C ILE A 56 -2.99 13.56 3.58
N ARG A 57 -4.12 14.09 3.12
CA ARG A 57 -4.16 15.07 2.04
C ARG A 57 -4.89 16.32 2.52
N THR A 58 -4.40 17.50 2.13
CA THR A 58 -5.08 18.77 2.42
C THR A 58 -6.26 18.96 1.47
N MET A 59 -7.25 19.74 1.89
CA MET A 59 -8.37 20.11 1.02
C MET A 59 -7.87 20.89 -0.21
N LYS A 60 -6.89 21.76 -0.04
CA LYS A 60 -6.27 22.49 -1.16
C LYS A 60 -5.76 21.52 -2.23
N ARG A 61 -5.01 20.48 -1.82
CA ARG A 61 -4.50 19.48 -2.75
C ARG A 61 -5.63 18.69 -3.41
N GLN A 62 -6.69 18.36 -2.64
CA GLN A 62 -7.85 17.65 -3.18
C GLN A 62 -8.55 18.46 -4.27
N ILE A 63 -8.74 19.75 -4.05
CA ILE A 63 -9.34 20.66 -5.03
C ILE A 63 -8.48 20.69 -6.30
N GLU A 64 -7.15 20.78 -6.17
CA GLU A 64 -6.23 20.75 -7.31
C GLU A 64 -6.35 19.45 -8.11
N LEU A 65 -6.45 18.30 -7.43
CA LEU A 65 -6.58 17.00 -8.08
C LEU A 65 -7.89 16.87 -8.85
N VAL A 66 -8.99 17.37 -8.29
CA VAL A 66 -10.29 17.40 -8.98
C VAL A 66 -10.21 18.29 -10.21
N ALA A 67 -9.62 19.47 -10.09
CA ALA A 67 -9.44 20.40 -11.20
C ALA A 67 -8.58 19.82 -12.33
N GLN A 68 -7.59 18.98 -11.99
CA GLN A 68 -6.71 18.30 -12.96
C GLN A 68 -7.31 17.00 -13.53
N GLY A 69 -8.53 16.63 -13.12
CA GLY A 69 -9.16 15.37 -13.54
C GLY A 69 -8.55 14.11 -12.92
N LYS A 70 -7.68 14.26 -11.92
CA LYS A 70 -7.01 13.14 -11.25
C LYS A 70 -7.83 12.57 -10.09
N SER A 71 -8.86 13.26 -9.65
CA SER A 71 -9.83 12.79 -8.68
C SER A 71 -11.21 13.25 -9.08
N LYS A 72 -12.24 12.47 -8.72
CA LYS A 72 -13.64 12.76 -9.06
C LYS A 72 -14.45 13.24 -7.85
N THR A 73 -13.84 13.38 -6.68
CA THR A 73 -14.57 13.71 -5.46
C THR A 73 -13.82 14.75 -4.63
N LEU A 74 -14.58 15.60 -3.95
CA LEU A 74 -14.06 16.47 -2.88
C LEU A 74 -14.14 15.79 -1.50
N LYS A 75 -14.62 14.52 -1.43
CA LYS A 75 -14.80 13.76 -0.19
C LYS A 75 -13.85 12.56 -0.12
N SER A 76 -12.59 12.77 -0.48
CA SER A 76 -11.58 11.70 -0.45
C SER A 76 -11.30 11.23 0.99
N TYR A 77 -11.10 9.93 1.16
CA TYR A 77 -10.67 9.32 2.42
C TYR A 77 -9.29 9.84 2.86
N HIS A 78 -8.45 10.28 1.92
CA HIS A 78 -7.17 10.92 2.23
C HIS A 78 -7.31 12.17 3.09
N LEU A 79 -8.42 12.89 2.98
CA LEU A 79 -8.66 14.09 3.78
C LEU A 79 -8.76 13.80 5.28
N LYS A 80 -9.22 12.61 5.63
CA LYS A 80 -9.40 12.17 7.02
C LYS A 80 -8.25 11.30 7.52
N GLY A 81 -7.21 11.12 6.72
CA GLY A 81 -6.14 10.17 7.03
C GLY A 81 -6.59 8.72 6.99
N LYS A 82 -7.64 8.39 6.24
CA LYS A 82 -8.19 7.03 6.15
C LYS A 82 -7.84 6.34 4.84
N ALA A 83 -6.87 6.86 4.11
CA ALA A 83 -6.37 6.26 2.88
C ALA A 83 -4.87 6.46 2.74
N VAL A 84 -4.24 5.54 2.04
CA VAL A 84 -2.86 5.64 1.57
C VAL A 84 -2.80 5.29 0.10
N ASP A 85 -1.84 5.87 -0.60
CA ASP A 85 -1.45 5.46 -1.94
C ASP A 85 -0.06 4.84 -1.88
N ILE A 86 0.15 3.83 -2.72
CA ILE A 86 1.43 3.13 -2.82
C ILE A 86 2.02 3.23 -4.23
N ALA A 87 3.33 3.00 -4.34
CA ALA A 87 4.00 2.75 -5.60
C ALA A 87 4.75 1.43 -5.48
N VAL A 88 4.55 0.53 -6.44
CA VAL A 88 5.22 -0.78 -6.47
C VAL A 88 6.53 -0.66 -7.23
N TRP A 89 7.57 -1.29 -6.72
CA TRP A 89 8.92 -1.29 -7.28
C TRP A 89 9.27 -2.66 -7.83
N ILE A 90 9.71 -2.71 -9.09
CA ILE A 90 10.18 -3.92 -9.75
C ILE A 90 11.57 -3.62 -10.31
N ASP A 91 12.57 -4.43 -9.94
CA ASP A 91 13.95 -4.27 -10.40
C ASP A 91 14.49 -2.84 -10.23
N GLY A 92 14.19 -2.24 -9.06
CA GLY A 92 14.66 -0.91 -8.71
C GLY A 92 13.93 0.25 -9.39
N LYS A 93 12.82 0.00 -10.05
CA LYS A 93 12.02 1.02 -10.75
C LYS A 93 10.55 0.92 -10.36
N ILE A 94 9.88 2.07 -10.29
CA ILE A 94 8.43 2.11 -10.07
C ILE A 94 7.73 1.56 -11.31
N THR A 95 6.81 0.64 -11.11
CA THR A 95 5.89 0.16 -12.14
C THR A 95 4.48 0.65 -11.86
N TRP A 96 3.70 0.90 -12.91
CA TRP A 96 2.27 1.20 -12.79
C TRP A 96 1.42 0.10 -13.43
N ASP A 97 2.02 -1.04 -13.74
CA ASP A 97 1.31 -2.18 -14.31
C ASP A 97 0.36 -2.77 -13.26
N PHE A 98 -0.92 -2.81 -13.55
CA PHE A 98 -2.00 -3.20 -12.64
C PHE A 98 -1.79 -4.59 -12.03
N LYS A 99 -1.21 -5.52 -12.78
CA LYS A 99 -1.01 -6.90 -12.28
C LYS A 99 -0.18 -6.96 -11.00
N TYR A 100 0.83 -6.09 -10.87
CA TYR A 100 1.66 -6.05 -9.66
C TYR A 100 0.91 -5.46 -8.47
N TYR A 101 0.06 -4.46 -8.73
CA TYR A 101 -0.79 -3.86 -7.69
C TYR A 101 -1.82 -4.87 -7.19
N LYS A 102 -2.36 -5.70 -8.09
CA LYS A 102 -3.29 -6.76 -7.69
C LYS A 102 -2.61 -7.78 -6.77
N GLU A 103 -1.40 -8.21 -7.08
CA GLU A 103 -0.67 -9.15 -6.24
C GLU A 103 -0.34 -8.56 -4.87
N VAL A 104 0.09 -7.30 -4.82
CA VAL A 104 0.34 -6.60 -3.55
C VAL A 104 -0.98 -6.42 -2.79
N ALA A 105 -2.06 -6.05 -3.49
CA ALA A 105 -3.38 -5.91 -2.88
C ALA A 105 -3.88 -7.21 -2.27
N ASP A 106 -3.66 -8.34 -2.92
CA ASP A 106 -4.05 -9.65 -2.37
C ASP A 106 -3.31 -9.92 -1.05
N CYS A 107 -2.05 -9.54 -0.95
CA CYS A 107 -1.28 -9.62 0.29
C CYS A 107 -1.86 -8.69 1.36
N ILE A 108 -2.09 -7.42 1.03
CA ILE A 108 -2.63 -6.42 1.95
C ILE A 108 -4.01 -6.84 2.47
N LYS A 109 -4.88 -7.35 1.60
CA LYS A 109 -6.20 -7.86 1.98
C LYS A 109 -6.10 -9.04 2.95
N ARG A 110 -5.16 -9.95 2.70
CA ARG A 110 -4.92 -11.10 3.58
C ARG A 110 -4.47 -10.66 4.97
N VAL A 111 -3.55 -9.71 5.04
CA VAL A 111 -3.07 -9.15 6.31
C VAL A 111 -4.20 -8.42 7.04
N ALA A 112 -4.99 -7.64 6.31
CA ALA A 112 -6.15 -6.93 6.90
C ALA A 112 -7.12 -7.90 7.56
N ARG A 113 -7.41 -9.02 6.91
CA ARG A 113 -8.29 -10.07 7.49
C ARG A 113 -7.69 -10.64 8.78
N LYS A 114 -6.39 -10.89 8.81
CA LYS A 114 -5.70 -11.38 10.02
C LYS A 114 -5.78 -10.39 11.17
N LEU A 115 -5.68 -9.10 10.87
CA LEU A 115 -5.72 -8.03 11.88
C LEU A 115 -7.15 -7.61 12.25
N GLY A 116 -8.16 -8.11 11.55
CA GLY A 116 -9.55 -7.76 11.79
C GLY A 116 -9.95 -6.40 11.25
N TYR A 117 -9.24 -5.88 10.25
CA TYR A 117 -9.52 -4.59 9.63
C TYR A 117 -10.32 -4.78 8.34
N ILE A 118 -11.27 -3.87 8.10
CA ILE A 118 -12.05 -3.83 6.85
C ILE A 118 -11.45 -2.74 5.97
N ILE A 119 -11.03 -3.13 4.79
CA ILE A 119 -10.42 -2.21 3.83
C ILE A 119 -11.11 -2.30 2.48
N THR A 120 -10.96 -1.24 1.69
CA THR A 120 -11.33 -1.22 0.28
C THR A 120 -10.07 -0.90 -0.53
N TRP A 121 -9.84 -1.68 -1.57
CA TRP A 121 -8.79 -1.42 -2.56
C TRP A 121 -9.39 -0.71 -3.77
N GLY A 122 -8.78 0.39 -4.22
CA GLY A 122 -9.27 1.14 -5.38
C GLY A 122 -9.26 0.37 -6.69
N GLY A 123 -8.43 -0.69 -6.78
CA GLY A 123 -8.42 -1.58 -7.93
C GLY A 123 -9.68 -2.44 -8.08
N ASP A 124 -10.48 -2.57 -7.03
CA ASP A 124 -11.76 -3.29 -7.06
C ASP A 124 -12.93 -2.42 -7.52
N TRP A 125 -12.74 -1.12 -7.66
CA TRP A 125 -13.81 -0.23 -8.12
C TRP A 125 -14.23 -0.60 -9.54
N LYS A 126 -15.53 -0.54 -9.82
CA LYS A 126 -16.09 -0.86 -11.14
C LYS A 126 -15.67 0.15 -12.19
N THR A 127 -15.63 1.42 -11.81
CA THR A 127 -15.22 2.52 -12.66
C THR A 127 -14.12 3.29 -11.95
N PHE A 128 -13.26 3.96 -12.72
CA PHE A 128 -12.17 4.76 -12.19
C PHE A 128 -11.26 3.97 -11.25
N LYS A 129 -10.84 2.80 -11.70
CA LYS A 129 -9.96 1.91 -10.92
C LYS A 129 -8.68 2.63 -10.53
N ASP A 130 -8.28 2.47 -9.27
CA ASP A 130 -7.10 3.10 -8.70
C ASP A 130 -6.28 2.06 -7.93
N GLY A 131 -5.38 1.40 -8.66
CA GLY A 131 -4.54 0.33 -8.10
C GLY A 131 -3.68 0.75 -6.92
N PRO A 132 -3.09 1.97 -6.89
CA PRO A 132 -2.34 2.44 -5.74
C PRO A 132 -3.14 2.69 -4.46
N HIS A 133 -4.46 2.86 -4.54
CA HIS A 133 -5.28 3.37 -3.44
C HIS A 133 -5.80 2.28 -2.52
N PHE A 134 -5.59 2.45 -1.20
CA PHE A 134 -6.13 1.61 -0.13
C PHE A 134 -6.75 2.49 0.95
N GLN A 135 -7.96 2.15 1.39
CA GLN A 135 -8.65 2.88 2.44
C GLN A 135 -9.19 1.96 3.52
N ILE A 136 -9.23 2.48 4.75
CA ILE A 136 -9.79 1.77 5.90
C ILE A 136 -11.26 2.13 6.07
N GLU A 137 -12.09 1.13 6.28
CA GLU A 137 -13.53 1.32 6.52
C GLU A 137 -13.81 1.24 8.02
N ASP A 138 -14.76 2.03 8.46
CA ASP A 138 -15.20 2.02 9.87
C ASP A 138 -16.24 0.96 10.16
#